data_a698f93bd2923efb77b76ed57b53c561
#
_entry.id   a698f93bd2923efb77b76ed57b53c561
#
_cell.length_a   1.000
_cell.length_b   1.000
_cell.length_c   1.000
_cell.angle_alpha   90.00
_cell.angle_beta   90.00
_cell.angle_gamma   90.00
#
_symmetry.space_group_name_H-M   'P 1'
#
loop_
_entity.id
_entity.type
_entity.pdbx_description
1 polymer ?
#
loop_
_entity_poly.entity_id
_entity_poly.type
_entity_poly.pdbx_seq_one_letter_code
_entity_poly.pdbx_strand_id
1 'polypeptide(L)'
;LLFVAPISVLIAVLSLYVAPWAEQRLDAEKQALEVNDDISTLSPGVFLESKNGSTIFFVNGLDATSQILSGIFIFDRKRNEMSVTSASRGWQEQSKKGGIYLVAQDGYRYTEFAKSQEFDAAQFERYGVRMDKASPQETYVHLSGRSTMSLVEEASPHSYSELIWRIGLPISAILLALISIPISFVNNRGGRSYSVAVGVLLFLFYKNILGIVQTQVYQSSWSVWMGLIFPHLVMLIVFILLLAIRSRAWRAFLVSVRSA
;
A
#
# COMPACT_ATOMS: atom_id res chain seq x y z
N LEU A 1 26.48 16.93 16.28
CA LEU A 1 26.40 15.45 16.33
C LEU A 1 25.79 14.94 17.63
N LEU A 2 26.09 15.55 18.78
CA LEU A 2 25.57 15.10 20.09
C LEU A 2 24.03 15.10 20.14
N PHE A 3 23.36 16.08 19.54
CA PHE A 3 21.88 16.15 19.45
C PHE A 3 21.29 15.28 18.34
N VAL A 4 22.07 14.94 17.32
CA VAL A 4 21.60 14.12 16.19
C VAL A 4 21.51 12.66 16.57
N ALA A 5 22.45 12.16 17.38
CA ALA A 5 22.47 10.76 17.79
C ALA A 5 21.16 10.31 18.50
N PRO A 6 20.65 11.01 19.55
CA PRO A 6 19.41 10.59 20.19
C PRO A 6 18.20 10.68 19.26
N ILE A 7 18.16 11.65 18.34
CA ILE A 7 17.09 11.78 17.35
C ILE A 7 17.14 10.60 16.35
N SER A 8 18.33 10.24 15.87
CA SER A 8 18.49 9.11 14.96
C SER A 8 18.14 7.78 15.62
N VAL A 9 18.48 7.60 16.90
CA VAL A 9 18.06 6.43 17.67
C VAL A 9 16.55 6.39 17.83
N LEU A 10 15.92 7.52 18.12
CA LEU A 10 14.46 7.62 18.21
C LEU A 10 13.81 7.23 16.87
N ILE A 11 14.31 7.76 15.75
CA ILE A 11 13.82 7.41 14.41
C ILE A 11 14.02 5.93 14.13
N ALA A 12 15.15 5.34 14.53
CA ALA A 12 15.38 3.90 14.39
C ALA A 12 14.37 3.06 15.17
N VAL A 13 14.10 3.43 16.44
CA VAL A 13 13.09 2.74 17.26
C VAL A 13 11.69 2.86 16.61
N LEU A 14 11.32 4.06 16.17
CA LEU A 14 10.04 4.29 15.51
C LEU A 14 9.92 3.48 14.21
N SER A 15 10.95 3.47 13.38
CA SER A 15 10.95 2.79 12.08
C SER A 15 10.99 1.26 12.19
N LEU A 16 11.77 0.72 13.14
CA LEU A 16 12.00 -0.73 13.24
C LEU A 16 10.95 -1.46 14.09
N TYR A 17 10.31 -0.76 15.04
CA TYR A 17 9.41 -1.38 16.01
C TYR A 17 8.01 -0.75 16.03
N VAL A 18 7.92 0.57 16.15
CA VAL A 18 6.62 1.24 16.36
C VAL A 18 5.80 1.27 15.08
N ALA A 19 6.41 1.62 13.94
CA ALA A 19 5.71 1.68 12.66
C ALA A 19 5.14 0.31 12.23
N PRO A 20 5.90 -0.80 12.25
CA PRO A 20 5.36 -2.12 11.95
C PRO A 20 4.22 -2.53 12.90
N TRP A 21 4.34 -2.23 14.18
CA TRP A 21 3.29 -2.53 15.15
C TRP A 21 2.01 -1.73 14.87
N ALA A 22 2.14 -0.44 14.55
CA ALA A 22 1.01 0.43 14.24
C ALA A 22 0.29 -0.02 12.95
N GLU A 23 1.04 -0.34 11.89
CA GLU A 23 0.50 -0.87 10.63
C GLU A 23 -0.23 -2.21 10.84
N GLN A 24 0.35 -3.11 11.64
CA GLN A 24 -0.29 -4.38 11.96
C GLN A 24 -1.64 -4.20 12.68
N ARG A 25 -1.72 -3.23 13.61
CA ARG A 25 -2.97 -2.89 14.29
C ARG A 25 -3.99 -2.30 13.33
N LEU A 26 -3.55 -1.38 12.46
CA LEU A 26 -4.41 -0.76 11.46
C LEU A 26 -4.98 -1.80 10.47
N ASP A 27 -4.15 -2.74 10.02
CA ASP A 27 -4.59 -3.81 9.13
C ASP A 27 -5.60 -4.74 9.82
N ALA A 28 -5.39 -5.05 11.09
CA ALA A 28 -6.33 -5.85 11.88
C ALA A 28 -7.69 -5.12 12.06
N GLU A 29 -7.68 -3.82 12.32
CA GLU A 29 -8.92 -3.04 12.41
C GLU A 29 -9.64 -2.91 11.07
N LYS A 30 -8.91 -2.68 9.97
CA LYS A 30 -9.50 -2.66 8.62
C LYS A 30 -10.18 -3.99 8.30
N GLN A 31 -9.50 -5.10 8.59
CA GLN A 31 -10.08 -6.44 8.39
C GLN A 31 -11.31 -6.68 9.26
N ALA A 32 -11.31 -6.22 10.51
CA ALA A 32 -12.46 -6.33 11.39
C ALA A 32 -13.66 -5.50 10.88
N LEU A 33 -13.42 -4.33 10.32
CA LEU A 33 -14.44 -3.49 9.68
C LEU A 33 -14.96 -4.16 8.40
N GLU A 34 -14.08 -4.66 7.54
CA GLU A 34 -14.47 -5.39 6.33
C GLU A 34 -15.29 -6.63 6.64
N VAL A 35 -14.96 -7.38 7.70
CA VAL A 35 -15.75 -8.54 8.14
C VAL A 35 -17.12 -8.12 8.69
N ASN A 36 -17.24 -7.00 9.37
CA ASN A 36 -18.51 -6.48 9.87
C ASN A 36 -19.36 -5.87 8.74
N ASP A 37 -18.74 -5.22 7.75
CA ASP A 37 -19.43 -4.73 6.56
C ASP A 37 -19.90 -5.88 5.64
N ASP A 38 -19.18 -7.00 5.58
CA ASP A 38 -19.55 -8.19 4.79
C ASP A 38 -20.86 -8.87 5.26
N ILE A 39 -21.35 -8.59 6.45
CA ILE A 39 -22.65 -9.10 6.93
C ILE A 39 -23.82 -8.25 6.41
N SER A 40 -23.57 -7.01 5.99
CA SER A 40 -24.60 -6.07 5.51
C SER A 40 -24.49 -5.70 4.02
N THR A 41 -23.68 -6.36 3.23
CA THR A 41 -23.09 -5.76 2.02
C THR A 41 -23.81 -6.00 0.70
N LEU A 42 -25.00 -6.53 0.67
CA LEU A 42 -25.89 -6.32 -0.46
C LEU A 42 -26.65 -5.01 -0.28
N SER A 43 -25.95 -3.88 -0.43
CA SER A 43 -26.61 -2.57 -0.44
C SER A 43 -27.46 -2.44 -1.68
N PRO A 44 -28.78 -2.16 -1.55
CA PRO A 44 -29.65 -1.96 -2.70
C PRO A 44 -29.11 -0.88 -3.63
N GLY A 45 -29.17 -1.15 -4.93
CA GLY A 45 -28.73 -0.20 -5.96
C GLY A 45 -27.22 -0.15 -6.23
N VAL A 46 -26.42 -1.02 -5.60
CA VAL A 46 -24.95 -1.08 -5.78
C VAL A 46 -24.55 -2.38 -6.44
N PHE A 47 -23.62 -2.30 -7.39
CA PHE A 47 -22.97 -3.49 -7.97
C PHE A 47 -21.85 -3.98 -7.06
N LEU A 48 -21.92 -5.24 -6.67
CA LEU A 48 -20.90 -5.91 -5.87
C LEU A 48 -20.15 -6.90 -6.74
N GLU A 49 -18.85 -6.74 -6.87
CA GLU A 49 -17.98 -7.65 -7.62
C GLU A 49 -17.36 -8.68 -6.66
N SER A 50 -17.38 -9.97 -7.08
CA SER A 50 -16.66 -11.01 -6.34
C SER A 50 -15.14 -10.82 -6.43
N LYS A 51 -14.39 -11.29 -5.45
CA LYS A 51 -12.92 -11.11 -5.37
C LYS A 51 -12.13 -11.53 -6.61
N ASN A 52 -12.58 -12.55 -7.29
CA ASN A 52 -11.92 -13.04 -8.50
C ASN A 52 -12.34 -12.29 -9.76
N GLY A 53 -13.18 -11.25 -9.64
CA GLY A 53 -13.68 -10.48 -10.77
C GLY A 53 -14.59 -11.25 -11.72
N SER A 54 -14.97 -12.48 -11.37
CA SER A 54 -15.75 -13.36 -12.27
C SER A 54 -17.24 -13.19 -12.12
N THR A 55 -17.73 -12.75 -10.94
CA THR A 55 -19.14 -12.66 -10.64
C THR A 55 -19.48 -11.27 -10.15
N ILE A 56 -20.54 -10.68 -10.70
CA ILE A 56 -21.08 -9.38 -10.28
C ILE A 56 -22.50 -9.60 -9.78
N PHE A 57 -22.78 -9.10 -8.60
CA PHE A 57 -24.11 -9.14 -7.97
C PHE A 57 -24.72 -7.75 -7.99
N PHE A 58 -26.01 -7.69 -8.24
CA PHE A 58 -26.81 -6.48 -8.09
C PHE A 58 -28.14 -6.81 -7.47
N VAL A 59 -28.58 -5.97 -6.54
CA VAL A 59 -29.86 -6.10 -5.85
C VAL A 59 -30.57 -4.76 -5.88
N ASN A 60 -31.81 -4.74 -6.30
CA ASN A 60 -32.60 -3.49 -6.40
C ASN A 60 -33.13 -3.02 -5.06
N GLY A 61 -33.57 -3.94 -4.20
CA GLY A 61 -34.15 -3.60 -2.89
C GLY A 61 -33.87 -4.65 -1.82
N LEU A 62 -33.86 -4.21 -0.57
CA LEU A 62 -33.77 -5.02 0.63
C LEU A 62 -34.89 -4.61 1.59
N ASP A 63 -35.74 -5.56 1.94
CA ASP A 63 -36.67 -5.40 3.05
C ASP A 63 -35.96 -5.71 4.37
N ALA A 64 -35.69 -4.67 5.14
CA ALA A 64 -34.96 -4.77 6.41
C ALA A 64 -35.69 -5.64 7.46
N THR A 65 -37.02 -5.79 7.36
CA THR A 65 -37.81 -6.54 8.32
C THR A 65 -37.78 -8.04 8.04
N SER A 66 -37.88 -8.43 6.77
CA SER A 66 -37.91 -9.83 6.35
C SER A 66 -36.56 -10.36 5.85
N GLN A 67 -35.56 -9.48 5.68
CA GLN A 67 -34.26 -9.78 5.07
C GLN A 67 -34.38 -10.38 3.65
N ILE A 68 -35.48 -10.07 2.95
CA ILE A 68 -35.72 -10.51 1.59
C ILE A 68 -35.16 -9.48 0.61
N LEU A 69 -34.36 -9.97 -0.31
CA LEU A 69 -33.81 -9.19 -1.42
C LEU A 69 -34.80 -9.23 -2.59
N SER A 70 -34.94 -8.10 -3.28
CA SER A 70 -35.80 -7.97 -4.47
C SER A 70 -35.04 -7.50 -5.67
N GLY A 71 -35.40 -8.00 -6.87
CA GLY A 71 -34.78 -7.62 -8.13
C GLY A 71 -33.29 -7.96 -8.16
N ILE A 72 -32.97 -9.26 -8.14
CA ILE A 72 -31.62 -9.78 -8.10
C ILE A 72 -31.13 -10.00 -9.52
N PHE A 73 -29.93 -9.50 -9.82
CA PHE A 73 -29.18 -9.78 -11.01
C PHE A 73 -27.79 -10.31 -10.64
N ILE A 74 -27.39 -11.43 -11.25
CA ILE A 74 -26.08 -12.04 -11.07
C ILE A 74 -25.47 -12.24 -12.46
N PHE A 75 -24.34 -11.60 -12.70
CA PHE A 75 -23.53 -11.83 -13.88
C PHE A 75 -22.32 -12.69 -13.49
N ASP A 76 -22.15 -13.84 -14.15
CA ASP A 76 -21.05 -14.76 -13.90
C ASP A 76 -20.31 -15.05 -15.20
N ARG A 77 -18.99 -14.77 -15.20
CA ARG A 77 -18.09 -14.99 -16.34
C ARG A 77 -17.06 -16.04 -16.00
N LYS A 78 -17.20 -17.22 -16.61
CA LYS A 78 -16.20 -18.28 -16.57
C LYS A 78 -15.44 -18.35 -17.89
N ARG A 79 -14.38 -19.15 -17.92
CA ARG A 79 -13.45 -19.21 -19.05
C ARG A 79 -14.10 -19.48 -20.41
N ASN A 80 -15.22 -20.22 -20.45
CA ASN A 80 -15.92 -20.63 -21.67
C ASN A 80 -17.42 -20.33 -21.67
N GLU A 81 -17.95 -19.74 -20.62
CA GLU A 81 -19.36 -19.42 -20.49
C GLU A 81 -19.59 -18.07 -19.83
N MET A 82 -20.56 -17.32 -20.32
CA MET A 82 -21.11 -16.16 -19.66
C MET A 82 -22.55 -16.45 -19.28
N SER A 83 -22.94 -16.13 -18.04
CA SER A 83 -24.32 -16.31 -17.64
C SER A 83 -24.86 -15.08 -16.91
N VAL A 84 -26.12 -14.75 -17.21
CA VAL A 84 -26.90 -13.74 -16.51
C VAL A 84 -28.07 -14.44 -15.82
N THR A 85 -28.17 -14.24 -14.53
CA THR A 85 -29.27 -14.77 -13.72
C THR A 85 -30.10 -13.60 -13.23
N SER A 86 -31.41 -13.63 -13.46
CA SER A 86 -32.36 -12.66 -12.95
C SER A 86 -33.41 -13.37 -12.10
N ALA A 87 -33.69 -12.83 -10.91
CA ALA A 87 -34.69 -13.38 -9.99
C ALA A 87 -35.51 -12.26 -9.32
N SER A 88 -36.75 -12.57 -9.03
CA SER A 88 -37.68 -11.62 -8.39
C SER A 88 -37.35 -11.41 -6.93
N ARG A 89 -36.96 -12.47 -6.23
CA ARG A 89 -36.70 -12.48 -4.78
C ARG A 89 -35.49 -13.35 -4.45
N GLY A 90 -34.94 -13.15 -3.26
CA GLY A 90 -33.93 -14.03 -2.70
C GLY A 90 -33.54 -13.63 -1.29
N TRP A 91 -32.66 -14.38 -0.71
CA TRP A 91 -32.14 -14.18 0.65
C TRP A 91 -30.72 -14.70 0.76
N GLN A 92 -30.04 -14.28 1.81
CA GLN A 92 -28.74 -14.85 2.15
C GLN A 92 -28.94 -16.07 3.05
N GLU A 93 -28.26 -17.16 2.74
CA GLU A 93 -28.28 -18.40 3.52
C GLU A 93 -26.85 -18.81 3.90
N GLN A 94 -26.63 -19.04 5.18
CA GLN A 94 -25.34 -19.54 5.67
C GLN A 94 -25.32 -21.08 5.64
N SER A 95 -24.36 -21.65 4.91
CA SER A 95 -24.21 -23.10 4.85
C SER A 95 -23.58 -23.67 6.12
N LYS A 96 -24.02 -24.84 6.55
CA LYS A 96 -23.40 -25.59 7.67
C LYS A 96 -21.93 -25.97 7.44
N LYS A 97 -21.48 -26.00 6.19
CA LYS A 97 -20.09 -26.27 5.78
C LYS A 97 -19.22 -24.99 5.68
N GLY A 98 -19.75 -23.83 6.08
CA GLY A 98 -19.10 -22.53 5.92
C GLY A 98 -19.35 -21.97 4.52
N GLY A 99 -19.51 -20.65 4.43
CA GLY A 99 -19.81 -19.90 3.22
C GLY A 99 -21.23 -19.34 3.24
N ILE A 100 -21.38 -18.17 2.62
CA ILE A 100 -22.65 -17.49 2.42
C ILE A 100 -23.09 -17.76 0.99
N TYR A 101 -24.37 -18.09 0.84
CA TYR A 101 -25.01 -18.28 -0.45
C TYR A 101 -26.08 -17.21 -0.64
N LEU A 102 -26.11 -16.60 -1.82
CA LEU A 102 -27.25 -15.86 -2.29
C LEU A 102 -28.20 -16.86 -2.94
N VAL A 103 -29.34 -17.07 -2.31
CA VAL A 103 -30.41 -17.94 -2.82
C VAL A 103 -31.38 -17.07 -3.55
N ALA A 104 -31.46 -17.22 -4.86
CA ALA A 104 -32.41 -16.57 -5.75
C ALA A 104 -33.62 -17.47 -5.95
N GLN A 105 -34.80 -16.90 -5.91
CA GLN A 105 -36.08 -17.58 -6.10
C GLN A 105 -36.86 -17.01 -7.27
N ASP A 106 -37.54 -17.87 -8.02
CA ASP A 106 -38.42 -17.54 -9.13
C ASP A 106 -37.71 -16.69 -10.19
N GLY A 107 -36.82 -17.32 -10.96
CA GLY A 107 -35.97 -16.59 -11.90
C GLY A 107 -35.63 -17.35 -13.16
N TYR A 108 -34.84 -16.66 -14.00
CA TYR A 108 -34.34 -17.14 -15.27
C TYR A 108 -32.83 -17.03 -15.28
N ARG A 109 -32.17 -18.03 -15.83
CA ARG A 109 -30.73 -18.00 -16.12
C ARG A 109 -30.51 -18.13 -17.62
N TYR A 110 -29.78 -17.21 -18.19
CA TYR A 110 -29.34 -17.19 -19.57
C TYR A 110 -27.86 -17.50 -19.60
N THR A 111 -27.45 -18.51 -20.35
CA THR A 111 -26.05 -18.92 -20.49
C THR A 111 -25.65 -18.86 -21.94
N GLU A 112 -24.55 -18.16 -22.22
CA GLU A 112 -23.91 -18.09 -23.55
C GLU A 112 -22.60 -18.88 -23.52
N PHE A 113 -22.41 -19.78 -24.47
CA PHE A 113 -21.18 -20.55 -24.59
C PHE A 113 -20.26 -19.94 -25.65
N ALA A 114 -19.07 -19.49 -25.23
CA ALA A 114 -18.14 -18.75 -26.07
C ALA A 114 -17.69 -19.50 -27.35
N LYS A 115 -17.82 -20.83 -27.40
CA LYS A 115 -17.38 -21.64 -28.55
C LYS A 115 -18.48 -22.03 -29.53
N SER A 116 -19.74 -22.13 -29.12
CA SER A 116 -20.82 -22.64 -29.94
C SER A 116 -21.81 -21.57 -30.40
N GLN A 117 -21.73 -20.35 -29.84
CA GLN A 117 -22.75 -19.29 -30.01
C GLN A 117 -24.18 -19.76 -29.69
N GLU A 118 -24.28 -20.80 -28.84
CA GLU A 118 -25.55 -21.31 -28.35
C GLU A 118 -25.95 -20.58 -27.09
N PHE A 119 -27.24 -20.23 -27.05
CA PHE A 119 -27.86 -19.66 -25.85
C PHE A 119 -28.73 -20.71 -25.19
N ASP A 120 -28.52 -20.94 -23.92
CA ASP A 120 -29.39 -21.76 -23.09
C ASP A 120 -30.16 -20.84 -22.13
N ALA A 121 -31.48 -21.08 -21.99
CA ALA A 121 -32.36 -20.36 -21.09
C ALA A 121 -33.05 -21.34 -20.16
N ALA A 122 -32.69 -21.31 -18.90
CA ALA A 122 -33.27 -22.15 -17.85
C ALA A 122 -34.12 -21.31 -16.89
N GLN A 123 -35.35 -21.76 -16.65
CA GLN A 123 -36.17 -21.26 -15.56
C GLN A 123 -35.89 -22.09 -14.30
N PHE A 124 -35.81 -21.44 -13.14
CA PHE A 124 -35.59 -22.10 -11.87
C PHE A 124 -36.52 -21.59 -10.80
N GLU A 125 -36.92 -22.46 -9.89
CA GLU A 125 -37.65 -22.11 -8.68
C GLU A 125 -36.68 -21.63 -7.59
N ARG A 126 -35.52 -22.25 -7.49
CA ARG A 126 -34.49 -21.91 -6.51
C ARG A 126 -33.09 -22.11 -7.09
N TYR A 127 -32.25 -21.11 -6.97
CA TYR A 127 -30.86 -21.14 -7.44
C TYR A 127 -29.92 -20.50 -6.42
N GLY A 128 -28.93 -21.24 -5.99
CA GLY A 128 -27.96 -20.78 -4.99
C GLY A 128 -26.61 -20.46 -5.63
N VAL A 129 -26.17 -19.24 -5.50
CA VAL A 129 -24.82 -18.84 -5.88
C VAL A 129 -23.99 -18.59 -4.62
N ARG A 130 -22.87 -19.27 -4.56
CA ARG A 130 -21.94 -19.03 -3.47
C ARG A 130 -21.39 -17.61 -3.60
N MET A 131 -21.70 -16.81 -2.62
CA MET A 131 -20.99 -15.57 -2.40
C MET A 131 -19.66 -15.97 -1.80
N ASP A 132 -18.64 -16.08 -2.63
CA ASP A 132 -17.32 -16.24 -2.07
C ASP A 132 -17.08 -15.06 -1.16
N LYS A 133 -17.32 -15.27 0.14
CA LYS A 133 -16.59 -14.47 1.10
C LYS A 133 -15.20 -14.52 0.58
N ALA A 134 -14.68 -13.34 0.34
CA ALA A 134 -13.26 -13.23 0.37
C ALA A 134 -12.82 -14.09 1.54
N SER A 135 -12.35 -15.32 1.26
CA SER A 135 -11.64 -16.13 2.24
C SER A 135 -10.84 -15.13 3.06
N PRO A 136 -10.85 -15.13 4.41
CA PRO A 136 -9.95 -14.25 5.12
C PRO A 136 -8.64 -14.49 4.40
N GLN A 137 -8.37 -13.57 3.47
CA GLN A 137 -7.22 -13.64 2.59
C GLN A 137 -6.15 -13.83 3.60
N GLU A 138 -5.38 -14.90 3.51
CA GLU A 138 -4.22 -15.11 4.37
C GLU A 138 -3.78 -13.73 4.73
N THR A 139 -3.94 -13.35 5.97
CA THR A 139 -3.93 -11.96 6.45
C THR A 139 -2.79 -11.29 5.71
N TYR A 140 -3.11 -10.56 4.65
CA TYR A 140 -2.08 -9.93 3.82
C TYR A 140 -1.57 -8.81 4.70
N VAL A 141 -0.77 -9.22 5.71
CA VAL A 141 -0.05 -8.28 6.52
C VAL A 141 0.85 -7.59 5.54
N HIS A 142 0.50 -6.38 5.22
CA HIS A 142 1.28 -5.52 4.35
C HIS A 142 2.74 -5.66 4.81
N LEU A 143 3.71 -5.72 3.92
CA LEU A 143 5.13 -5.86 4.29
C LEU A 143 5.53 -4.86 5.37
N SER A 144 4.93 -3.64 5.33
CA SER A 144 5.10 -2.61 6.35
C SER A 144 4.61 -3.00 7.75
N GLY A 145 3.62 -3.88 7.88
CA GLY A 145 3.13 -4.39 9.15
C GLY A 145 3.88 -5.61 9.69
N ARG A 146 4.74 -6.26 8.91
CA ARG A 146 5.52 -7.39 9.38
C ARG A 146 6.61 -6.96 10.37
N SER A 147 6.87 -7.79 11.38
CA SER A 147 7.95 -7.50 12.33
C SER A 147 9.31 -7.46 11.62
N THR A 148 10.22 -6.61 12.09
CA THR A 148 11.56 -6.51 11.49
C THR A 148 12.29 -7.86 11.54
N MET A 149 12.08 -8.65 12.60
CA MET A 149 12.70 -9.96 12.76
C MET A 149 12.19 -10.96 11.70
N SER A 150 10.88 -11.01 11.48
CA SER A 150 10.30 -11.89 10.46
C SER A 150 10.76 -11.55 9.04
N LEU A 151 11.00 -10.26 8.74
CA LEU A 151 11.55 -9.85 7.44
C LEU A 151 12.99 -10.33 7.23
N VAL A 152 13.79 -10.36 8.31
CA VAL A 152 15.17 -10.90 8.25
C VAL A 152 15.17 -12.41 8.04
N GLU A 153 14.26 -13.13 8.71
CA GLU A 153 14.15 -14.59 8.61
C GLU A 153 13.66 -15.04 7.24
N GLU A 154 12.72 -14.31 6.63
CA GLU A 154 12.18 -14.67 5.32
C GLU A 154 13.20 -14.52 4.18
N ALA A 155 14.15 -13.60 4.31
CA ALA A 155 15.26 -13.38 3.38
C ALA A 155 14.88 -13.26 1.89
N SER A 156 13.72 -12.67 1.60
CA SER A 156 13.21 -12.45 0.24
C SER A 156 13.55 -11.04 -0.28
N PRO A 157 13.61 -10.82 -1.61
CA PRO A 157 13.78 -9.47 -2.16
C PRO A 157 12.74 -8.47 -1.66
N HIS A 158 11.50 -8.93 -1.47
CA HIS A 158 10.41 -8.14 -0.93
C HIS A 158 10.70 -7.72 0.52
N SER A 159 11.13 -8.66 1.37
CA SER A 159 11.50 -8.39 2.77
C SER A 159 12.71 -7.47 2.87
N TYR A 160 13.72 -7.67 2.03
CA TYR A 160 14.90 -6.79 1.98
C TYR A 160 14.54 -5.36 1.54
N SER A 161 13.61 -5.18 0.61
CA SER A 161 13.18 -3.85 0.18
C SER A 161 12.59 -3.04 1.34
N GLU A 162 11.82 -3.69 2.19
CA GLU A 162 11.24 -3.05 3.38
C GLU A 162 12.31 -2.77 4.45
N LEU A 163 13.27 -3.67 4.65
CA LEU A 163 14.40 -3.46 5.56
C LEU A 163 15.28 -2.28 5.12
N ILE A 164 15.54 -2.13 3.82
CA ILE A 164 16.28 -0.99 3.25
C ILE A 164 15.57 0.32 3.59
N TRP A 165 14.25 0.37 3.46
CA TRP A 165 13.46 1.53 3.83
C TRP A 165 13.60 1.85 5.32
N ARG A 166 13.39 0.88 6.20
CA ARG A 166 13.43 1.05 7.66
C ARG A 166 14.79 1.49 8.18
N ILE A 167 15.86 0.89 7.66
CA ILE A 167 17.25 1.22 8.03
C ILE A 167 17.65 2.55 7.37
N GLY A 168 17.17 2.83 6.18
CA GLY A 168 17.47 4.05 5.44
C GLY A 168 16.99 5.31 6.17
N LEU A 169 15.88 5.25 6.90
CA LEU A 169 15.34 6.40 7.62
C LEU A 169 16.28 6.96 8.71
N PRO A 170 16.78 6.18 9.68
CA PRO A 170 17.73 6.69 10.67
C PRO A 170 19.06 7.15 10.06
N ILE A 171 19.57 6.46 9.02
CA ILE A 171 20.77 6.89 8.31
C ILE A 171 20.50 8.23 7.61
N SER A 172 19.33 8.40 7.01
CA SER A 172 18.95 9.66 6.36
C SER A 172 18.96 10.85 7.33
N ALA A 173 18.50 10.65 8.56
CA ALA A 173 18.52 11.69 9.59
C ALA A 173 19.94 12.16 9.92
N ILE A 174 20.90 11.24 9.99
CA ILE A 174 22.32 11.57 10.24
C ILE A 174 22.90 12.34 9.06
N LEU A 175 22.69 11.87 7.83
CA LEU A 175 23.24 12.52 6.63
C LEU A 175 22.62 13.91 6.41
N LEU A 176 21.31 14.07 6.59
CA LEU A 176 20.65 15.37 6.49
C LEU A 176 21.14 16.35 7.56
N ALA A 177 21.40 15.88 8.78
CA ALA A 177 21.99 16.70 9.82
C ALA A 177 23.42 17.14 9.47
N LEU A 178 24.24 16.27 8.85
CA LEU A 178 25.56 16.64 8.32
C LEU A 178 25.44 17.67 7.20
N ILE A 179 24.51 17.49 6.27
CA ILE A 179 24.26 18.41 5.15
C ILE A 179 23.76 19.77 5.64
N SER A 180 23.05 19.84 6.76
CA SER A 180 22.58 21.10 7.33
C SER A 180 23.73 22.04 7.73
N ILE A 181 24.92 21.51 8.03
CA ILE A 181 26.11 22.29 8.41
C ILE A 181 26.55 23.22 7.26
N PRO A 182 26.84 22.72 6.03
CA PRO A 182 27.20 23.62 4.94
C PRO A 182 26.07 24.55 4.52
N ILE A 183 24.80 24.15 4.61
CA ILE A 183 23.64 24.94 4.22
C ILE A 183 23.40 26.13 5.15
N SER A 184 23.57 25.94 6.46
CA SER A 184 23.29 26.99 7.46
C SER A 184 24.14 28.25 7.28
N PHE A 185 25.25 28.15 6.55
CA PHE A 185 26.18 29.27 6.34
C PHE A 185 26.04 29.97 4.97
N VAL A 186 25.12 29.56 4.14
CA VAL A 186 25.10 29.96 2.72
C VAL A 186 24.44 31.32 2.45
N ASN A 187 23.91 32.09 3.32
CA ASN A 187 23.63 33.49 3.06
C ASN A 187 22.96 34.23 4.21
N ASN A 188 23.62 35.24 4.72
CA ASN A 188 23.01 36.23 5.63
C ASN A 188 21.89 37.08 4.95
N ARG A 189 21.81 37.09 3.62
CA ARG A 189 20.82 37.87 2.86
C ARG A 189 19.50 37.13 2.57
N GLY A 190 19.50 35.77 2.57
CA GLY A 190 18.31 34.95 2.26
C GLY A 190 17.43 34.64 3.45
N GLY A 191 17.82 34.97 4.67
CA GLY A 191 17.07 34.68 5.90
C GLY A 191 17.04 33.20 6.28
N ARG A 192 16.56 32.90 7.48
CA ARG A 192 16.38 31.52 8.02
C ARG A 192 15.46 30.66 7.16
N SER A 193 14.47 31.28 6.52
CA SER A 193 13.47 30.59 5.68
C SER A 193 14.10 29.89 4.49
N TYR A 194 15.14 30.44 3.86
CA TYR A 194 15.83 29.81 2.74
C TYR A 194 16.52 28.51 3.12
N SER A 195 17.25 28.49 4.23
CA SER A 195 17.95 27.28 4.71
C SER A 195 16.96 26.16 5.07
N VAL A 196 15.82 26.53 5.65
CA VAL A 196 14.75 25.56 5.96
C VAL A 196 14.15 25.00 4.67
N ALA A 197 13.84 25.86 3.69
CA ALA A 197 13.28 25.41 2.41
C ALA A 197 14.23 24.44 1.67
N VAL A 198 15.53 24.77 1.61
CA VAL A 198 16.54 23.89 1.02
C VAL A 198 16.64 22.57 1.78
N GLY A 199 16.60 22.60 3.12
CA GLY A 199 16.61 21.39 3.94
C GLY A 199 15.41 20.48 3.65
N VAL A 200 14.20 21.05 3.53
CA VAL A 200 12.98 20.30 3.18
C VAL A 200 13.09 19.69 1.78
N LEU A 201 13.58 20.46 0.80
CA LEU A 201 13.77 19.96 -0.56
C LEU A 201 14.75 18.78 -0.61
N LEU A 202 15.87 18.88 0.11
CA LEU A 202 16.85 17.79 0.20
C LEU A 202 16.28 16.57 0.92
N PHE A 203 15.47 16.75 1.96
CA PHE A 203 14.75 15.65 2.61
C PHE A 203 13.80 14.97 1.63
N LEU A 204 12.98 15.72 0.89
CA LEU A 204 12.06 15.16 -0.09
C LEU A 204 12.81 14.42 -1.21
N PHE A 205 13.91 15.02 -1.70
CA PHE A 205 14.77 14.39 -2.71
C PHE A 205 15.32 13.05 -2.20
N TYR A 206 15.86 13.03 -0.97
CA TYR A 206 16.40 11.82 -0.37
C TYR A 206 15.32 10.74 -0.17
N LYS A 207 14.15 11.12 0.35
CA LYS A 207 13.01 10.22 0.52
C LYS A 207 12.57 9.60 -0.81
N ASN A 208 12.55 10.40 -1.89
CA ASN A 208 12.22 9.88 -3.21
C ASN A 208 13.27 8.87 -3.73
N ILE A 209 14.55 9.15 -3.54
CA ILE A 209 15.61 8.18 -3.91
C ILE A 209 15.43 6.88 -3.14
N LEU A 210 15.20 6.94 -1.82
CA LEU A 210 14.95 5.75 -1.00
C LEU A 210 13.74 4.95 -1.52
N GLY A 211 12.63 5.62 -1.87
CA GLY A 211 11.44 4.97 -2.41
C GLY A 211 11.68 4.31 -3.78
N ILE A 212 12.41 4.98 -4.67
CA ILE A 212 12.79 4.41 -5.97
C ILE A 212 13.64 3.15 -5.76
N VAL A 213 14.63 3.23 -4.90
CA VAL A 213 15.53 2.12 -4.60
C VAL A 213 14.78 0.95 -3.95
N GLN A 214 13.89 1.23 -3.01
CA GLN A 214 13.00 0.23 -2.41
C GLN A 214 12.22 -0.52 -3.50
N THR A 215 11.61 0.21 -4.44
CA THR A 215 10.85 -0.37 -5.55
C THR A 215 11.73 -1.23 -6.46
N GLN A 216 12.95 -0.79 -6.78
CA GLN A 216 13.87 -1.52 -7.64
C GLN A 216 14.33 -2.84 -6.99
N VAL A 217 14.58 -2.84 -5.68
CA VAL A 217 14.92 -4.06 -4.94
C VAL A 217 13.69 -4.96 -4.81
N TYR A 218 12.52 -4.41 -4.54
CA TYR A 218 11.26 -5.14 -4.49
C TYR A 218 11.01 -5.92 -5.79
N GLN A 219 11.24 -5.28 -6.94
CA GLN A 219 11.11 -5.88 -8.27
C GLN A 219 12.27 -6.80 -8.66
N SER A 220 13.22 -7.05 -7.74
CA SER A 220 14.45 -7.84 -8.00
C SER A 220 15.34 -7.30 -9.12
N SER A 221 15.15 -6.03 -9.52
CA SER A 221 15.95 -5.36 -10.56
C SER A 221 17.33 -4.95 -10.04
N TRP A 222 17.45 -4.65 -8.74
CA TRP A 222 18.68 -4.26 -8.08
C TRP A 222 19.05 -5.24 -6.97
N SER A 223 20.36 -5.41 -6.74
CA SER A 223 20.82 -6.18 -5.60
C SER A 223 20.55 -5.44 -4.28
N VAL A 224 20.38 -6.19 -3.19
CA VAL A 224 20.15 -5.65 -1.84
C VAL A 224 21.28 -4.69 -1.42
N TRP A 225 22.53 -5.04 -1.71
CA TRP A 225 23.69 -4.19 -1.39
C TRP A 225 23.67 -2.87 -2.14
N MET A 226 23.28 -2.89 -3.41
CA MET A 226 23.14 -1.69 -4.21
C MET A 226 22.03 -0.81 -3.63
N GLY A 227 20.91 -1.42 -3.24
CA GLY A 227 19.82 -0.73 -2.58
C GLY A 227 20.20 -0.09 -1.25
N LEU A 228 21.01 -0.76 -0.46
CA LEU A 228 21.45 -0.25 0.84
C LEU A 228 22.46 0.89 0.72
N ILE A 229 23.37 0.85 -0.25
CA ILE A 229 24.49 1.79 -0.33
C ILE A 229 24.16 3.01 -1.19
N PHE A 230 23.51 2.82 -2.33
CA PHE A 230 23.32 3.86 -3.35
C PHE A 230 22.68 5.16 -2.84
N PRO A 231 21.53 5.16 -2.13
CA PRO A 231 20.89 6.40 -1.70
C PRO A 231 21.76 7.20 -0.73
N HIS A 232 22.50 6.52 0.14
CA HIS A 232 23.39 7.13 1.10
C HIS A 232 24.64 7.70 0.45
N LEU A 233 25.19 7.00 -0.55
CA LEU A 233 26.32 7.46 -1.33
C LEU A 233 25.98 8.75 -2.12
N VAL A 234 24.81 8.80 -2.76
CA VAL A 234 24.37 10.01 -3.46
C VAL A 234 24.32 11.20 -2.51
N MET A 235 23.74 11.05 -1.33
CA MET A 235 23.65 12.12 -0.34
C MET A 235 25.02 12.50 0.25
N LEU A 236 25.91 11.54 0.42
CA LEU A 236 27.28 11.80 0.85
C LEU A 236 28.06 12.64 -0.21
N ILE A 237 27.86 12.33 -1.49
CA ILE A 237 28.43 13.13 -2.58
C ILE A 237 27.89 14.56 -2.54
N VAL A 238 26.58 14.74 -2.34
CA VAL A 238 25.97 16.07 -2.18
C VAL A 238 26.60 16.82 -1.01
N PHE A 239 26.79 16.16 0.13
CA PHE A 239 27.48 16.75 1.29
C PHE A 239 28.90 17.22 0.97
N ILE A 240 29.69 16.35 0.32
CA ILE A 240 31.07 16.67 -0.05
C ILE A 240 31.12 17.85 -1.04
N LEU A 241 30.23 17.87 -2.03
CA LEU A 241 30.13 18.98 -2.99
C LEU A 241 29.81 20.29 -2.30
N LEU A 242 28.83 20.31 -1.41
CA LEU A 242 28.46 21.51 -0.65
C LEU A 242 29.62 22.00 0.23
N LEU A 243 30.36 21.09 0.86
CA LEU A 243 31.56 21.43 1.61
C LEU A 243 32.67 21.99 0.71
N ALA A 244 32.89 21.40 -0.46
CA ALA A 244 33.91 21.87 -1.41
C ALA A 244 33.60 23.27 -1.93
N ILE A 245 32.36 23.53 -2.30
CA ILE A 245 31.89 24.87 -2.74
C ILE A 245 32.17 25.88 -1.62
N ARG A 246 31.78 25.54 -0.41
CA ARG A 246 31.99 26.39 0.77
C ARG A 246 33.47 26.66 1.06
N SER A 247 34.33 25.65 1.03
CA SER A 247 35.75 25.78 1.30
C SER A 247 36.47 26.65 0.25
N ARG A 248 36.00 26.64 -1.00
CA ARG A 248 36.48 27.52 -2.06
C ARG A 248 36.04 28.98 -1.82
N ALA A 249 34.78 29.19 -1.48
CA ALA A 249 34.24 30.52 -1.17
C ALA A 249 34.96 31.12 0.04
N TRP A 250 35.24 30.35 1.07
CA TRP A 250 35.98 30.76 2.26
C TRP A 250 37.43 31.15 1.91
N ARG A 251 38.14 30.36 1.07
CA ARG A 251 39.49 30.66 0.62
C ARG A 251 39.55 31.93 -0.22
N ALA A 252 38.58 32.12 -1.14
CA ALA A 252 38.49 33.34 -1.95
C ALA A 252 38.26 34.57 -1.07
N PHE A 253 37.41 34.48 -0.07
CA PHE A 253 37.20 35.56 0.91
C PHE A 253 38.47 35.88 1.70
N LEU A 254 39.21 34.91 2.21
CA LEU A 254 40.46 35.13 2.93
C LEU A 254 41.54 35.78 2.06
N VAL A 255 41.61 35.43 0.78
CA VAL A 255 42.53 36.06 -0.17
C VAL A 255 42.16 37.52 -0.42
N SER A 256 40.87 37.83 -0.58
CA SER A 256 40.41 39.21 -0.79
C SER A 256 40.64 40.12 0.41
N VAL A 257 40.50 39.59 1.64
CA VAL A 257 40.80 40.35 2.88
C VAL A 257 42.30 40.56 3.08
N ARG A 258 43.15 39.69 2.55
CA ARG A 258 44.60 39.77 2.66
C ARG A 258 45.23 40.73 1.62
N SER A 259 44.49 41.03 0.55
CA SER A 259 44.90 41.93 -0.53
C SER A 259 44.33 43.34 -0.38
N ALA A 260 43.50 43.62 0.60
CA ALA A 260 43.01 44.94 1.02
C ALA A 260 43.77 45.45 2.24
#